data_ec5d0e2fd51d06dcccab6f4423f2eeae
#
_entry.id   ec5d0e2fd51d06dcccab6f4423f2eeae
#
_cell.length_a   1.000
_cell.length_b   1.000
_cell.length_c   1.000
_cell.angle_alpha   90.00
_cell.angle_beta   90.00
_cell.angle_gamma   90.00
#
_symmetry.space_group_name_H-M   'P 1'
#
loop_
_entity.id
_entity.type
_entity.pdbx_description
1 polymer ?
#
loop_
_entity_poly.entity_id
_entity_poly.type
_entity_poly.pdbx_seq_one_letter_code
_entity_poly.pdbx_strand_id
1 'polypeptide(L)'
;SQLQKITAKNALPELTACTFQVACDVTNPLCGEQGCSAIFAPQKGADATTIPQMDDWLARYAKLTKMLFPESDPNCSGSGAAGGLGFALKNYLHAELESGIQIVMRETQLEQAIVNADLVITGEGKLDAQSIMGKAPIGVAVLAKQYQKPVLAFCGCTEHAATICNVHGIDAF
;
A
#
# COMPACT_ATOMS: atom_id res chain seq x y z
N SER A 1 -3.97 -1.39 -26.38
CA SER A 1 -5.23 -1.85 -25.76
C SER A 1 -6.39 -1.67 -26.72
N GLN A 2 -7.26 -2.69 -26.81
CA GLN A 2 -8.50 -2.64 -27.59
C GLN A 2 -9.68 -2.10 -26.77
N LEU A 3 -9.44 -1.71 -25.50
CA LEU A 3 -10.46 -1.15 -24.64
C LEU A 3 -11.00 0.17 -25.22
N GLN A 4 -12.29 0.23 -25.54
CA GLN A 4 -12.95 1.39 -26.15
C GLN A 4 -13.93 2.08 -25.23
N LYS A 5 -14.58 1.33 -24.32
CA LYS A 5 -15.64 1.82 -23.44
C LYS A 5 -15.68 1.03 -22.14
N ILE A 6 -16.01 1.72 -21.06
CA ILE A 6 -16.32 1.13 -19.76
C ILE A 6 -17.78 1.47 -19.43
N THR A 7 -18.50 0.58 -18.78
CA THR A 7 -19.88 0.79 -18.36
C THR A 7 -20.14 0.09 -17.02
N ALA A 8 -20.89 0.73 -16.15
CA ALA A 8 -21.34 0.19 -14.88
C ALA A 8 -22.80 -0.31 -14.92
N LYS A 9 -23.39 -0.46 -16.10
CA LYS A 9 -24.83 -0.81 -16.24
C LYS A 9 -25.22 -2.14 -15.56
N ASN A 10 -24.27 -3.07 -15.45
CA ASN A 10 -24.47 -4.39 -14.85
C ASN A 10 -23.83 -4.51 -13.46
N ALA A 11 -23.44 -3.38 -12.85
CA ALA A 11 -22.95 -3.41 -11.47
C ALA A 11 -24.10 -3.80 -10.53
N LEU A 12 -23.80 -4.63 -9.55
CA LEU A 12 -24.78 -5.05 -8.55
C LEU A 12 -25.16 -3.84 -7.68
N PRO A 13 -26.46 -3.53 -7.53
CA PRO A 13 -26.89 -2.40 -6.70
C PRO A 13 -26.40 -2.48 -5.26
N GLU A 14 -26.26 -3.69 -4.72
CA GLU A 14 -25.81 -3.97 -3.35
C GLU A 14 -24.40 -3.43 -3.06
N LEU A 15 -23.57 -3.24 -4.09
CA LEU A 15 -22.22 -2.68 -3.93
C LEU A 15 -22.23 -1.28 -3.33
N THR A 16 -23.31 -0.51 -3.53
CA THR A 16 -23.47 0.83 -2.95
C THR A 16 -23.61 0.82 -1.43
N ALA A 17 -24.03 -0.31 -0.86
CA ALA A 17 -24.17 -0.50 0.59
C ALA A 17 -22.93 -1.13 1.23
N CYS A 18 -21.91 -1.48 0.43
CA CYS A 18 -20.68 -2.08 0.91
C CYS A 18 -19.59 -1.03 1.14
N THR A 19 -18.82 -1.21 2.19
CA THR A 19 -17.57 -0.50 2.41
C THR A 19 -16.39 -1.39 2.04
N PHE A 20 -15.47 -0.87 1.24
CA PHE A 20 -14.30 -1.61 0.79
C PHE A 20 -13.04 -0.98 1.35
N GLN A 21 -12.28 -1.74 2.12
CA GLN A 21 -10.95 -1.37 2.60
C GLN A 21 -9.93 -2.27 1.93
N VAL A 22 -8.88 -1.67 1.39
CA VAL A 22 -7.88 -2.38 0.60
C VAL A 22 -6.50 -2.15 1.20
N ALA A 23 -5.89 -3.23 1.68
CA ALA A 23 -4.50 -3.22 2.12
C ALA A 23 -3.59 -2.89 0.93
N CYS A 24 -2.91 -1.76 0.99
CA CYS A 24 -2.07 -1.25 -0.08
C CYS A 24 -0.78 -0.67 0.50
N ASP A 25 0.31 -1.41 0.38
CA ASP A 25 1.62 -1.01 0.93
C ASP A 25 2.54 -0.34 -0.11
N VAL A 26 1.99 0.05 -1.27
CA VAL A 26 2.71 0.79 -2.30
C VAL A 26 2.05 2.14 -2.56
N THR A 27 2.85 3.14 -2.87
CA THR A 27 2.38 4.51 -3.12
C THR A 27 2.41 4.91 -4.59
N ASN A 28 2.88 4.00 -5.46
CA ASN A 28 3.06 4.26 -6.88
C ASN A 28 1.77 4.71 -7.56
N PRO A 29 1.85 5.71 -8.47
CA PRO A 29 0.74 6.09 -9.33
C PRO A 29 0.44 4.99 -10.37
N LEU A 30 -0.65 5.13 -11.10
CA LEU A 30 -1.05 4.18 -12.12
C LEU A 30 -0.06 4.13 -13.28
N CYS A 31 0.36 5.29 -13.79
CA CYS A 31 1.15 5.45 -15.00
C CYS A 31 2.36 6.37 -14.78
N GLY A 32 3.23 6.43 -15.80
CA GLY A 32 4.41 7.29 -15.84
C GLY A 32 5.67 6.62 -15.29
N GLU A 33 6.74 7.40 -15.12
CA GLU A 33 8.07 6.89 -14.71
C GLU A 33 8.05 6.16 -13.35
N GLN A 34 7.17 6.58 -12.44
CA GLN A 34 6.94 5.93 -11.14
C GLN A 34 5.70 5.04 -11.13
N GLY A 35 5.08 4.86 -12.30
CA GLY A 35 3.88 4.05 -12.48
C GLY A 35 4.14 2.56 -12.32
N CYS A 36 3.06 1.80 -12.17
CA CYS A 36 3.18 0.38 -11.89
C CYS A 36 3.87 -0.42 -13.01
N SER A 37 3.71 -0.03 -14.28
CA SER A 37 4.37 -0.71 -15.39
C SER A 37 5.88 -0.49 -15.34
N ALA A 38 6.34 0.76 -15.12
CA ALA A 38 7.76 1.08 -15.08
C ALA A 38 8.47 0.41 -13.88
N ILE A 39 7.83 0.40 -12.71
CA ILE A 39 8.47 -0.06 -11.47
C ILE A 39 8.35 -1.58 -11.29
N PHE A 40 7.19 -2.17 -11.57
CA PHE A 40 6.94 -3.57 -11.18
C PHE A 40 6.95 -4.57 -12.36
N ALA A 41 6.79 -4.11 -13.61
CA ALA A 41 6.73 -5.03 -14.74
C ALA A 41 8.09 -5.67 -15.09
N PRO A 42 9.26 -5.00 -14.95
CA PRO A 42 10.55 -5.61 -15.25
C PRO A 42 10.81 -6.89 -14.47
N GLN A 43 10.57 -6.91 -13.17
CA GLN A 43 10.77 -8.10 -12.33
C GLN A 43 9.82 -9.25 -12.67
N LYS A 44 8.74 -8.96 -13.43
CA LYS A 44 7.76 -9.94 -13.91
C LYS A 44 8.01 -10.36 -15.36
N GLY A 45 9.14 -9.97 -15.94
CA GLY A 45 9.58 -10.39 -17.26
C GLY A 45 9.18 -9.48 -18.42
N ALA A 46 8.61 -8.29 -18.14
CA ALA A 46 8.35 -7.34 -19.23
C ALA A 46 9.67 -6.71 -19.71
N ASP A 47 9.81 -6.63 -21.02
CA ASP A 47 10.96 -6.01 -21.68
C ASP A 47 10.79 -4.48 -21.88
N ALA A 48 11.87 -3.84 -22.31
CA ALA A 48 11.90 -2.39 -22.53
C ALA A 48 10.91 -1.90 -23.60
N THR A 49 10.44 -2.77 -24.49
CA THR A 49 9.47 -2.44 -25.55
C THR A 49 8.03 -2.62 -25.07
N THR A 50 7.80 -3.57 -24.18
CA THR A 50 6.47 -3.89 -23.63
C THR A 50 6.05 -2.91 -22.54
N ILE A 51 6.99 -2.45 -21.70
CA ILE A 51 6.70 -1.54 -20.58
C ILE A 51 5.99 -0.26 -21.03
N PRO A 52 6.48 0.52 -22.04
CA PRO A 52 5.78 1.71 -22.52
C PRO A 52 4.39 1.39 -23.06
N GLN A 53 4.21 0.26 -23.74
CA GLN A 53 2.89 -0.15 -24.23
C GLN A 53 1.91 -0.44 -23.11
N MET A 54 2.37 -1.09 -22.02
CA MET A 54 1.55 -1.33 -20.83
C MET A 54 1.13 -0.01 -20.19
N ASP A 55 2.06 0.94 -20.09
CA ASP A 55 1.80 2.25 -19.51
C ASP A 55 0.75 3.02 -20.34
N ASP A 56 0.88 3.03 -21.67
CA ASP A 56 -0.11 3.61 -22.57
C ASP A 56 -1.50 2.97 -22.42
N TRP A 57 -1.56 1.65 -22.21
CA TRP A 57 -2.84 0.97 -21.98
C TRP A 57 -3.50 1.40 -20.68
N LEU A 58 -2.72 1.57 -19.62
CA LEU A 58 -3.21 2.06 -18.33
C LEU A 58 -3.60 3.53 -18.40
N ALA A 59 -2.83 4.37 -19.09
CA ALA A 59 -3.19 5.76 -19.33
C ALA A 59 -4.51 5.89 -20.10
N ARG A 60 -4.73 5.04 -21.10
CA ARG A 60 -6.02 4.96 -21.80
C ARG A 60 -7.15 4.51 -20.89
N TYR A 61 -6.89 3.49 -20.06
CA TYR A 61 -7.86 3.02 -19.06
C TYR A 61 -8.26 4.16 -18.11
N ALA A 62 -7.28 4.91 -17.59
CA ALA A 62 -7.55 6.06 -16.74
C ALA A 62 -8.43 7.13 -17.42
N LYS A 63 -8.14 7.45 -18.69
CA LYS A 63 -8.96 8.40 -19.48
C LYS A 63 -10.42 7.94 -19.62
N LEU A 64 -10.63 6.65 -19.88
CA LEU A 64 -11.98 6.09 -20.00
C LEU A 64 -12.70 6.04 -18.64
N THR A 65 -11.96 5.77 -17.57
CA THR A 65 -12.50 5.82 -16.19
C THR A 65 -12.94 7.23 -15.84
N LYS A 66 -12.17 8.25 -16.20
CA LYS A 66 -12.50 9.66 -15.93
C LYS A 66 -13.78 10.14 -16.63
N MET A 67 -14.16 9.49 -17.70
CA MET A 67 -15.45 9.78 -18.37
C MET A 67 -16.67 9.32 -17.54
N LEU A 68 -16.48 8.30 -16.66
CA LEU A 68 -17.52 7.81 -15.75
C LEU A 68 -17.42 8.46 -14.36
N PHE A 69 -16.19 8.68 -13.91
CA PHE A 69 -15.83 9.21 -12.59
C PHE A 69 -14.92 10.42 -12.78
N PRO A 70 -15.46 11.63 -12.95
CA PRO A 70 -14.68 12.84 -13.24
C PRO A 70 -13.63 13.17 -12.17
N GLU A 71 -13.85 12.75 -10.93
CA GLU A 71 -12.93 12.89 -9.79
C GLU A 71 -11.78 11.89 -9.80
N SER A 72 -11.79 10.89 -10.69
CA SER A 72 -10.73 9.87 -10.73
C SER A 72 -9.37 10.50 -11.05
N ASP A 73 -8.38 10.14 -10.24
CA ASP A 73 -7.01 10.60 -10.40
C ASP A 73 -6.05 9.40 -10.46
N PRO A 74 -5.40 9.15 -11.61
CA PRO A 74 -4.41 8.09 -11.75
C PRO A 74 -3.13 8.33 -10.94
N ASN A 75 -2.90 9.56 -10.46
CA ASN A 75 -1.73 9.91 -9.65
C ASN A 75 -1.96 9.71 -8.14
N CYS A 76 -3.16 9.34 -7.72
CA CYS A 76 -3.40 9.00 -6.32
C CYS A 76 -2.43 7.92 -5.84
N SER A 77 -1.92 8.08 -4.63
CA SER A 77 -1.11 7.06 -3.94
C SER A 77 -1.80 5.71 -3.95
N GLY A 78 -1.08 4.67 -4.33
CA GLY A 78 -1.60 3.30 -4.41
C GLY A 78 -2.38 2.96 -5.69
N SER A 79 -2.62 3.92 -6.59
CA SER A 79 -3.32 3.64 -7.86
C SER A 79 -2.63 2.58 -8.70
N GLY A 80 -1.29 2.49 -8.64
CA GLY A 80 -0.49 1.48 -9.33
C GLY A 80 -0.46 0.11 -8.63
N ALA A 81 -1.01 -0.03 -7.44
CA ALA A 81 -0.98 -1.30 -6.71
C ALA A 81 -1.55 -2.44 -7.56
N ALA A 82 -0.85 -3.59 -7.54
CA ALA A 82 -1.22 -4.79 -8.26
C ALA A 82 -1.54 -4.55 -9.76
N GLY A 83 -0.70 -3.72 -10.42
CA GLY A 83 -0.84 -3.46 -11.86
C GLY A 83 -2.05 -2.59 -12.24
N GLY A 84 -2.46 -1.69 -11.33
CA GLY A 84 -3.60 -0.80 -11.52
C GLY A 84 -4.91 -1.26 -10.87
N LEU A 85 -4.88 -2.38 -10.13
CA LEU A 85 -6.06 -2.83 -9.39
C LEU A 85 -6.44 -1.81 -8.30
N GLY A 86 -5.45 -1.16 -7.65
CA GLY A 86 -5.70 -0.09 -6.69
C GLY A 86 -6.56 1.04 -7.30
N PHE A 87 -6.20 1.50 -8.49
CA PHE A 87 -7.01 2.49 -9.23
C PHE A 87 -8.43 1.99 -9.52
N ALA A 88 -8.57 0.73 -9.94
CA ALA A 88 -9.87 0.14 -10.21
C ALA A 88 -10.74 0.10 -8.95
N LEU A 89 -10.25 -0.47 -7.85
CA LEU A 89 -11.00 -0.61 -6.60
C LEU A 89 -11.42 0.76 -6.05
N LYS A 90 -10.50 1.74 -6.08
CA LYS A 90 -10.80 3.10 -5.62
C LYS A 90 -11.93 3.76 -6.40
N ASN A 91 -11.94 3.65 -7.74
CA ASN A 91 -12.90 4.36 -8.57
C ASN A 91 -14.22 3.60 -8.75
N TYR A 92 -14.21 2.27 -8.84
CA TYR A 92 -15.42 1.49 -9.13
C TYR A 92 -16.12 0.95 -7.87
N LEU A 93 -15.39 0.80 -6.77
CA LEU A 93 -15.96 0.34 -5.50
C LEU A 93 -15.85 1.40 -4.39
N HIS A 94 -15.37 2.60 -4.72
CA HIS A 94 -15.09 3.67 -3.75
C HIS A 94 -14.21 3.18 -2.57
N ALA A 95 -13.29 2.23 -2.86
CA ALA A 95 -12.46 1.63 -1.84
C ALA A 95 -11.47 2.63 -1.24
N GLU A 96 -11.26 2.52 0.06
CA GLU A 96 -10.20 3.20 0.78
C GLU A 96 -8.93 2.35 0.69
N LEU A 97 -7.85 2.95 0.14
CA LEU A 97 -6.53 2.31 0.10
C LEU A 97 -5.76 2.74 1.34
N GLU A 98 -5.39 1.78 2.15
CA GLU A 98 -4.71 2.01 3.43
C GLU A 98 -3.58 1.00 3.61
N SER A 99 -2.53 1.36 4.34
CA SER A 99 -1.46 0.41 4.66
C SER A 99 -2.01 -0.82 5.40
N GLY A 100 -1.55 -2.00 5.02
CA GLY A 100 -2.00 -3.26 5.63
C GLY A 100 -1.78 -3.29 7.13
N ILE A 101 -0.66 -2.73 7.62
CA ILE A 101 -0.39 -2.66 9.07
C ILE A 101 -1.40 -1.75 9.80
N GLN A 102 -1.84 -0.65 9.20
CA GLN A 102 -2.83 0.24 9.80
C GLN A 102 -4.18 -0.48 9.96
N ILE A 103 -4.61 -1.19 8.93
CA ILE A 103 -5.82 -2.01 8.98
C ILE A 103 -5.72 -3.03 10.12
N VAL A 104 -4.62 -3.79 10.16
CA VAL A 104 -4.44 -4.83 11.19
C VAL A 104 -4.42 -4.23 12.60
N MET A 105 -3.68 -3.13 12.82
CA MET A 105 -3.62 -2.48 14.12
C MET A 105 -5.00 -2.01 14.59
N ARG A 106 -5.81 -1.45 13.70
CA ARG A 106 -7.17 -1.01 14.00
C ARG A 106 -8.09 -2.18 14.31
N GLU A 107 -8.13 -3.18 13.44
CA GLU A 107 -9.04 -4.34 13.59
C GLU A 107 -8.71 -5.19 14.83
N THR A 108 -7.43 -5.24 15.22
CA THR A 108 -6.99 -5.95 16.44
C THR A 108 -7.07 -5.09 17.70
N GLN A 109 -7.45 -3.82 17.58
CA GLN A 109 -7.45 -2.85 18.69
C GLN A 109 -6.08 -2.77 19.39
N LEU A 110 -4.99 -2.88 18.60
CA LEU A 110 -3.64 -2.95 19.13
C LEU A 110 -3.28 -1.72 19.99
N GLU A 111 -3.83 -0.57 19.67
CA GLU A 111 -3.64 0.67 20.45
C GLU A 111 -4.02 0.49 21.92
N GLN A 112 -5.16 -0.13 22.20
CA GLN A 112 -5.61 -0.39 23.58
C GLN A 112 -4.66 -1.32 24.33
N ALA A 113 -4.12 -2.33 23.64
CA ALA A 113 -3.13 -3.23 24.21
C ALA A 113 -1.82 -2.48 24.55
N ILE A 114 -1.35 -1.63 23.63
CA ILE A 114 -0.14 -0.83 23.80
C ILE A 114 -0.28 0.15 24.98
N VAL A 115 -1.40 0.83 25.10
CA VAL A 115 -1.65 1.77 26.22
C VAL A 115 -1.46 1.10 27.57
N ASN A 116 -1.90 -0.14 27.71
CA ASN A 116 -1.84 -0.90 28.95
C ASN A 116 -0.53 -1.71 29.14
N ALA A 117 0.37 -1.70 28.16
CA ALA A 117 1.62 -2.42 28.24
C ALA A 117 2.73 -1.59 28.89
N ASP A 118 3.70 -2.25 29.54
CA ASP A 118 4.93 -1.63 30.03
C ASP A 118 6.04 -1.70 28.99
N LEU A 119 6.00 -2.72 28.12
CA LEU A 119 6.95 -2.98 27.05
C LEU A 119 6.20 -3.52 25.85
N VAL A 120 6.52 -3.03 24.67
CA VAL A 120 6.01 -3.56 23.40
C VAL A 120 7.08 -4.41 22.73
N ILE A 121 6.73 -5.63 22.35
CA ILE A 121 7.61 -6.54 21.62
C ILE A 121 7.03 -6.74 20.22
N THR A 122 7.86 -6.54 19.22
CA THR A 122 7.54 -6.76 17.81
C THR A 122 8.64 -7.59 17.15
N GLY A 123 8.50 -7.90 15.87
CA GLY A 123 9.56 -8.60 15.15
C GLY A 123 9.25 -8.93 13.70
N GLU A 124 10.28 -9.31 13.00
CA GLU A 124 10.21 -9.81 11.63
C GLU A 124 11.41 -10.73 11.32
N GLY A 125 11.40 -11.38 10.15
CA GLY A 125 12.49 -12.25 9.74
C GLY A 125 13.83 -11.53 9.58
N LYS A 126 13.81 -10.29 9.07
CA LYS A 126 15.02 -9.50 8.80
C LYS A 126 14.75 -8.01 9.00
N LEU A 127 15.55 -7.37 9.85
CA LEU A 127 15.59 -5.91 9.99
C LEU A 127 16.65 -5.31 9.06
N ASP A 128 16.23 -4.42 8.19
CA ASP A 128 17.06 -3.72 7.20
C ASP A 128 16.52 -2.30 6.92
N ALA A 129 17.16 -1.59 5.99
CA ALA A 129 16.72 -0.26 5.58
C ALA A 129 15.30 -0.24 4.95
N GLN A 130 14.79 -1.38 4.47
CA GLN A 130 13.44 -1.45 3.92
C GLN A 130 12.37 -1.60 5.03
N SER A 131 12.77 -1.99 6.23
CA SER A 131 11.84 -2.14 7.36
C SER A 131 11.12 -0.83 7.68
N ILE A 132 11.77 0.33 7.47
CA ILE A 132 11.16 1.66 7.68
C ILE A 132 10.11 2.03 6.64
N MET A 133 9.98 1.27 5.56
CA MET A 133 9.02 1.53 4.48
C MET A 133 7.61 0.98 4.78
N GLY A 134 7.16 1.10 6.04
CA GLY A 134 5.80 0.72 6.44
C GLY A 134 5.62 -0.75 6.81
N LYS A 135 6.71 -1.49 7.08
CA LYS A 135 6.60 -2.85 7.60
C LYS A 135 6.07 -2.88 9.04
N ALA A 136 5.51 -4.02 9.44
CA ALA A 136 4.84 -4.19 10.72
C ALA A 136 5.65 -3.73 11.94
N PRO A 137 6.95 -4.04 12.11
CA PRO A 137 7.69 -3.62 13.28
C PRO A 137 7.73 -2.10 13.47
N ILE A 138 7.91 -1.36 12.38
CA ILE A 138 7.94 0.11 12.44
C ILE A 138 6.55 0.68 12.69
N GLY A 139 5.50 0.15 12.05
CA GLY A 139 4.13 0.59 12.32
C GLY A 139 3.75 0.45 13.80
N VAL A 140 4.08 -0.69 14.40
CA VAL A 140 3.88 -0.96 15.83
C VAL A 140 4.73 -0.02 16.70
N ALA A 141 6.00 0.18 16.34
CA ALA A 141 6.90 1.05 17.10
C ALA A 141 6.43 2.51 17.10
N VAL A 142 6.03 3.03 15.93
CA VAL A 142 5.50 4.40 15.80
C VAL A 142 4.27 4.58 16.68
N LEU A 143 3.34 3.62 16.68
CA LEU A 143 2.16 3.66 17.55
C LEU A 143 2.57 3.61 19.04
N ALA A 144 3.48 2.72 19.42
CA ALA A 144 3.95 2.60 20.81
C ALA A 144 4.61 3.88 21.32
N LYS A 145 5.35 4.59 20.46
CA LYS A 145 5.98 5.86 20.80
C LYS A 145 5.00 7.01 21.05
N GLN A 146 3.82 6.97 20.47
CA GLN A 146 2.76 7.96 20.81
C GLN A 146 2.35 7.85 22.28
N TYR A 147 2.48 6.64 22.86
CA TYR A 147 2.20 6.34 24.27
C TYR A 147 3.44 6.20 25.14
N GLN A 148 4.61 6.65 24.63
CA GLN A 148 5.90 6.63 25.33
C GLN A 148 6.31 5.22 25.81
N LYS A 149 5.88 4.18 25.11
CA LYS A 149 6.22 2.80 25.47
C LYS A 149 7.56 2.39 24.87
N PRO A 150 8.41 1.67 25.62
CA PRO A 150 9.61 1.08 25.08
C PRO A 150 9.27 -0.04 24.10
N VAL A 151 10.09 -0.18 23.04
CA VAL A 151 9.87 -1.15 21.97
C VAL A 151 11.12 -1.99 21.74
N LEU A 152 10.98 -3.31 21.83
CA LEU A 152 12.01 -4.29 21.50
C LEU A 152 11.60 -5.05 20.24
N ALA A 153 12.49 -5.17 19.26
CA ALA A 153 12.24 -5.96 18.07
C ALA A 153 13.06 -7.25 18.06
N PHE A 154 12.41 -8.40 17.87
CA PHE A 154 13.10 -9.66 17.58
C PHE A 154 13.18 -9.87 16.06
N CYS A 155 14.35 -10.28 15.58
CA CYS A 155 14.56 -10.57 14.17
C CYS A 155 15.48 -11.78 13.98
N GLY A 156 15.29 -12.50 12.88
CA GLY A 156 16.13 -13.63 12.52
C GLY A 156 17.52 -13.21 12.08
N CYS A 157 17.63 -12.02 11.46
CA CYS A 157 18.92 -11.41 11.09
C CYS A 157 18.78 -9.88 10.98
N THR A 158 19.91 -9.20 11.03
CA THR A 158 20.01 -7.75 10.85
C THR A 158 21.04 -7.42 9.78
N GLU A 159 20.83 -6.32 9.07
CA GLU A 159 21.87 -5.66 8.27
C GLU A 159 22.46 -4.47 9.01
N HIS A 160 23.65 -4.03 8.60
CA HIS A 160 24.30 -2.88 9.22
C HIS A 160 23.43 -1.61 9.20
N ALA A 161 22.60 -1.46 8.17
CA ALA A 161 21.63 -0.37 8.05
C ALA A 161 20.40 -0.49 8.98
N ALA A 162 20.24 -1.60 9.72
CA ALA A 162 19.09 -1.78 10.63
C ALA A 162 19.04 -0.76 11.76
N THR A 163 20.16 -0.12 12.11
CA THR A 163 20.21 0.97 13.10
C THR A 163 19.31 2.14 12.77
N ILE A 164 18.90 2.30 11.51
CA ILE A 164 17.90 3.31 11.12
C ILE A 164 16.54 3.05 11.80
N CYS A 165 16.23 1.81 12.16
CA CYS A 165 15.00 1.47 12.86
C CYS A 165 14.90 2.12 14.24
N ASN A 166 16.05 2.46 14.86
CA ASN A 166 16.07 3.12 16.17
C ASN A 166 15.49 4.54 16.09
N VAL A 167 15.77 5.29 15.01
CA VAL A 167 15.18 6.62 14.81
C VAL A 167 13.69 6.55 14.45
N HIS A 168 13.19 5.37 14.11
CA HIS A 168 11.79 5.12 13.82
C HIS A 168 11.03 4.42 14.96
N GLY A 169 11.59 4.42 16.18
CA GLY A 169 10.87 4.06 17.39
C GLY A 169 11.20 2.68 17.97
N ILE A 170 12.10 1.90 17.38
CA ILE A 170 12.61 0.67 17.99
C ILE A 170 13.77 1.03 18.92
N ASP A 171 13.64 0.74 20.23
CA ASP A 171 14.69 1.08 21.21
C ASP A 171 15.85 0.09 21.18
N ALA A 172 15.55 -1.21 20.94
CA ALA A 172 16.55 -2.25 20.81
C ALA A 172 16.06 -3.39 19.90
N PHE A 173 17.03 -4.13 19.31
CA PHE A 173 16.76 -5.32 18.53
C PHE A 173 17.94 -6.31 18.62
#